data_de8a60ccb8eeda7cd9aecee390e2a7e2
#
_entry.id   de8a60ccb8eeda7cd9aecee390e2a7e2
#
_cell.length_a   1.000
_cell.length_b   1.000
_cell.length_c   1.000
_cell.angle_alpha   90.00
_cell.angle_beta   90.00
_cell.angle_gamma   90.00
#
_symmetry.space_group_name_H-M   'P 1'
#
loop_
_entity.id
_entity.type
_entity.pdbx_description
1 polymer ?
#
loop_
_entity_poly.entity_id
_entity_poly.type
_entity_poly.pdbx_seq_one_letter_code
_entity_poly.pdbx_strand_id
1 'polypeptide(L)'
;METNKQTILIVDDDPDMQQLLQQVLQVAGYEVLCADNANDGLRLALSRAPVLAILDIQMPEVTGLTLAKSLVEETAVPFVFFTSTGRQDEVMQATRLGAIGYLTKPINPDQIIPFVSVSMVRARDLQQMKAKAETARAIGAAIGLLMAKHPINESQAFQRLHDHARAKRAKIIDVARAMVSAQENINLM
;
A
#
# COMPACT_ATOMS: atom_id res chain seq x y z
N MET A 1 -23.84 -13.75 -5.89
CA MET A 1 -22.98 -12.62 -5.48
C MET A 1 -21.59 -13.20 -5.29
N GLU A 2 -20.67 -12.97 -6.23
CA GLU A 2 -19.27 -13.29 -6.02
C GLU A 2 -18.77 -12.37 -4.90
N THR A 3 -18.56 -12.92 -3.72
CA THR A 3 -17.82 -12.24 -2.67
C THR A 3 -16.40 -12.04 -3.19
N ASN A 4 -16.06 -10.81 -3.53
CA ASN A 4 -14.70 -10.43 -3.93
C ASN A 4 -13.78 -10.75 -2.74
N LYS A 5 -13.23 -11.97 -2.73
CA LYS A 5 -12.34 -12.43 -1.66
C LYS A 5 -11.10 -11.55 -1.66
N GLN A 6 -10.72 -11.07 -0.48
CA GLN A 6 -9.49 -10.29 -0.32
C GLN A 6 -8.30 -11.23 -0.47
N THR A 7 -7.34 -10.86 -1.30
CA THR A 7 -6.14 -11.65 -1.60
C THR A 7 -5.00 -11.26 -0.66
N ILE A 8 -4.39 -12.22 0.02
CA ILE A 8 -3.20 -12.04 0.86
C ILE A 8 -2.02 -12.75 0.17
N LEU A 9 -0.87 -12.09 0.11
CA LEU A 9 0.37 -12.66 -0.39
C LEU A 9 1.22 -13.15 0.79
N ILE A 10 1.73 -14.37 0.71
CA ILE A 10 2.72 -14.93 1.64
C ILE A 10 4.04 -15.08 0.87
N VAL A 11 5.13 -14.58 1.45
CA VAL A 11 6.48 -14.77 0.92
C VAL A 11 7.36 -15.33 2.04
N ASP A 12 7.68 -16.61 1.94
CA ASP A 12 8.42 -17.38 2.94
C ASP A 12 9.08 -18.54 2.21
N ASP A 13 10.34 -18.87 2.45
CA ASP A 13 11.04 -20.00 1.82
C ASP A 13 10.76 -21.33 2.52
N ASP A 14 10.11 -21.31 3.68
CA ASP A 14 9.70 -22.50 4.42
C ASP A 14 8.32 -22.99 3.93
N PRO A 15 8.25 -24.14 3.22
CA PRO A 15 6.99 -24.67 2.70
C PRO A 15 5.99 -25.06 3.79
N ASP A 16 6.46 -25.49 4.97
CA ASP A 16 5.59 -25.86 6.09
C ASP A 16 4.89 -24.60 6.65
N MET A 17 5.62 -23.50 6.75
CA MET A 17 5.07 -22.22 7.18
C MET A 17 4.08 -21.67 6.15
N GLN A 18 4.42 -21.71 4.86
CA GLN A 18 3.48 -21.33 3.80
C GLN A 18 2.18 -22.13 3.88
N GLN A 19 2.29 -23.45 4.03
CA GLN A 19 1.12 -24.34 4.12
C GLN A 19 0.24 -24.00 5.33
N LEU A 20 0.86 -23.79 6.50
CA LEU A 20 0.15 -23.41 7.72
C LEU A 20 -0.62 -22.10 7.54
N LEU A 21 0.08 -21.04 7.08
CA LEU A 21 -0.53 -19.73 6.86
C LEU A 21 -1.64 -19.80 5.81
N GLN A 22 -1.41 -20.52 4.71
CA GLN A 22 -2.39 -20.71 3.65
C GLN A 22 -3.66 -21.38 4.17
N GLN A 23 -3.56 -22.47 4.91
CA GLN A 23 -4.70 -23.18 5.47
C GLN A 23 -5.51 -22.27 6.41
N VAL A 24 -4.84 -21.62 7.36
CA VAL A 24 -5.50 -20.76 8.35
C VAL A 24 -6.21 -19.58 7.68
N LEU A 25 -5.57 -18.93 6.71
CA LEU A 25 -6.15 -17.78 6.01
C LEU A 25 -7.29 -18.16 5.06
N GLN A 26 -7.18 -19.31 4.38
CA GLN A 26 -8.26 -19.81 3.52
C GLN A 26 -9.51 -20.18 4.31
N VAL A 27 -9.36 -20.80 5.49
CA VAL A 27 -10.47 -21.07 6.40
C VAL A 27 -11.14 -19.77 6.86
N ALA A 28 -10.37 -18.70 7.04
CA ALA A 28 -10.89 -17.37 7.36
C ALA A 28 -11.52 -16.63 6.16
N GLY A 29 -11.52 -17.23 4.96
CA GLY A 29 -12.19 -16.70 3.77
C GLY A 29 -11.32 -15.85 2.86
N TYR A 30 -10.01 -15.76 3.09
CA TYR A 30 -9.08 -15.07 2.21
C TYR A 30 -8.71 -15.90 0.97
N GLU A 31 -8.40 -15.24 -0.13
CA GLU A 31 -7.62 -15.83 -1.22
C GLU A 31 -6.13 -15.70 -0.86
N VAL A 32 -5.34 -16.73 -1.07
CA VAL A 32 -3.92 -16.73 -0.69
C VAL A 32 -3.04 -17.02 -1.88
N LEU A 33 -2.04 -16.17 -2.08
CA LEU A 33 -0.95 -16.35 -3.03
C LEU A 33 0.31 -16.67 -2.22
N CYS A 34 1.11 -17.63 -2.69
CA CYS A 34 2.37 -17.98 -2.07
C CYS A 34 3.53 -17.75 -3.06
N ALA A 35 4.65 -17.29 -2.51
CA ALA A 35 5.94 -17.22 -3.19
C ALA A 35 7.01 -17.73 -2.23
N ASP A 36 7.99 -18.46 -2.76
CA ASP A 36 9.11 -19.03 -2.01
C ASP A 36 10.38 -18.16 -2.04
N ASN A 37 10.32 -17.05 -2.75
CA ASN A 37 11.41 -16.10 -2.88
C ASN A 37 10.91 -14.66 -3.10
N ALA A 38 11.80 -13.68 -2.90
CA ALA A 38 11.49 -12.27 -2.99
C ALA A 38 11.10 -11.81 -4.41
N ASN A 39 11.72 -12.37 -5.46
CA ASN A 39 11.46 -11.98 -6.85
C ASN A 39 10.05 -12.36 -7.29
N ASP A 40 9.62 -13.58 -7.00
CA ASP A 40 8.26 -14.04 -7.26
C ASP A 40 7.25 -13.30 -6.39
N GLY A 41 7.60 -13.03 -5.13
CA GLY A 41 6.80 -12.21 -4.23
C GLY A 41 6.51 -10.81 -4.81
N LEU A 42 7.54 -10.11 -5.30
CA LEU A 42 7.39 -8.80 -5.93
C LEU A 42 6.54 -8.88 -7.21
N ARG A 43 6.80 -9.87 -8.06
CA ARG A 43 6.01 -10.09 -9.29
C ARG A 43 4.52 -10.32 -8.99
N LEU A 44 4.21 -11.12 -7.97
CA LEU A 44 2.82 -11.35 -7.54
C LEU A 44 2.20 -10.09 -6.96
N ALA A 45 2.94 -9.32 -6.15
CA ALA A 45 2.47 -8.06 -5.59
C ALA A 45 2.09 -7.05 -6.68
N LEU A 46 2.94 -6.92 -7.72
CA LEU A 46 2.69 -6.02 -8.85
C LEU A 46 1.50 -6.45 -9.71
N SER A 47 1.40 -7.76 -9.99
CA SER A 47 0.39 -8.27 -10.93
C SER A 47 -0.99 -8.49 -10.31
N ARG A 48 -1.06 -8.79 -9.01
CA ARG A 48 -2.30 -9.19 -8.32
C ARG A 48 -2.78 -8.17 -7.29
N ALA A 49 -1.95 -7.19 -6.93
CA ALA A 49 -2.23 -6.13 -5.97
C ALA A 49 -2.93 -6.64 -4.68
N PRO A 50 -2.30 -7.56 -3.92
CA PRO A 50 -2.90 -8.12 -2.71
C PRO A 50 -3.16 -7.02 -1.68
N VAL A 51 -4.16 -7.25 -0.81
CA VAL A 51 -4.54 -6.28 0.23
C VAL A 51 -3.56 -6.26 1.41
N LEU A 52 -2.74 -7.31 1.55
CA LEU A 52 -1.70 -7.46 2.57
C LEU A 52 -0.65 -8.44 2.06
N ALA A 53 0.64 -8.18 2.33
CA ALA A 53 1.73 -9.13 2.18
C ALA A 53 2.26 -9.56 3.56
N ILE A 54 2.49 -10.85 3.73
CA ILE A 54 3.15 -11.47 4.90
C ILE A 54 4.52 -11.91 4.42
N LEU A 55 5.59 -11.39 5.03
CA LEU A 55 6.95 -11.58 4.57
C LEU A 55 7.79 -12.24 5.66
N ASP A 56 8.55 -13.29 5.31
CA ASP A 56 9.68 -13.65 6.15
C ASP A 56 10.87 -12.73 5.88
N ILE A 57 11.64 -12.41 6.91
CA ILE A 57 12.87 -11.62 6.78
C ILE A 57 14.00 -12.47 6.25
N GLN A 58 14.10 -13.71 6.75
CA GLN A 58 15.22 -14.61 6.47
C GLN A 58 14.89 -15.53 5.30
N MET A 59 15.16 -15.06 4.10
CA MET A 59 15.07 -15.86 2.88
C MET A 59 16.43 -15.92 2.18
N PRO A 60 16.73 -17.01 1.43
CA PRO A 60 17.93 -17.11 0.61
C PRO A 60 18.03 -16.00 -0.43
N GLU A 61 19.24 -15.62 -0.82
CA GLU A 61 19.58 -14.65 -1.86
C GLU A 61 19.10 -13.22 -1.58
N VAL A 62 17.79 -13.01 -1.44
CA VAL A 62 17.17 -11.69 -1.22
C VAL A 62 16.30 -11.74 0.03
N THR A 63 16.66 -10.93 1.03
CA THR A 63 15.93 -10.88 2.31
C THR A 63 14.55 -10.23 2.17
N GLY A 64 13.62 -10.57 3.08
CA GLY A 64 12.32 -9.92 3.14
C GLY A 64 12.38 -8.41 3.40
N LEU A 65 13.43 -7.91 4.04
CA LEU A 65 13.65 -6.47 4.19
C LEU A 65 13.93 -5.79 2.84
N THR A 66 14.70 -6.45 1.96
CA THR A 66 14.95 -5.97 0.60
C THR A 66 13.66 -5.99 -0.22
N LEU A 67 12.89 -7.08 -0.14
CA LEU A 67 11.57 -7.15 -0.78
C LEU A 67 10.62 -6.06 -0.27
N ALA A 68 10.59 -5.82 1.04
CA ALA A 68 9.76 -4.76 1.63
C ALA A 68 10.10 -3.37 1.08
N LYS A 69 11.40 -3.09 0.84
CA LYS A 69 11.84 -1.85 0.19
C LYS A 69 11.28 -1.74 -1.23
N SER A 70 11.38 -2.78 -2.05
CA SER A 70 10.79 -2.80 -3.40
C SER A 70 9.27 -2.65 -3.36
N LEU A 71 8.58 -3.28 -2.40
CA LEU A 71 7.13 -3.10 -2.23
C LEU A 71 6.75 -1.65 -1.94
N VAL A 72 7.54 -0.94 -1.12
CA VAL A 72 7.32 0.49 -0.82
C VAL A 72 7.56 1.37 -2.05
N GLU A 73 8.58 1.08 -2.84
CA GLU A 73 8.99 1.87 -4.00
C GLU A 73 8.10 1.64 -5.22
N GLU A 74 7.66 0.41 -5.44
CA GLU A 74 6.99 -0.02 -6.68
C GLU A 74 5.49 -0.29 -6.51
N THR A 75 5.00 -0.44 -5.28
CA THR A 75 3.61 -0.81 -5.02
C THR A 75 3.00 0.04 -3.90
N ALA A 76 1.68 -0.12 -3.71
CA ALA A 76 0.99 0.40 -2.53
C ALA A 76 0.59 -0.73 -1.55
N VAL A 77 1.13 -1.94 -1.72
CA VAL A 77 0.78 -3.12 -0.92
C VAL A 77 1.33 -2.97 0.50
N PRO A 78 0.48 -2.94 1.51
CA PRO A 78 0.92 -2.94 2.90
C PRO A 78 1.48 -4.32 3.27
N PHE A 79 2.42 -4.36 4.21
CA PHE A 79 3.07 -5.61 4.59
C PHE A 79 3.31 -5.72 6.10
N VAL A 80 3.41 -6.97 6.54
CA VAL A 80 3.79 -7.38 7.89
C VAL A 80 4.93 -8.40 7.80
N PHE A 81 5.70 -8.55 8.88
CA PHE A 81 6.71 -9.59 8.95
C PHE A 81 6.30 -10.73 9.88
N PHE A 82 6.52 -11.97 9.41
CA PHE A 82 6.51 -13.20 10.18
C PHE A 82 7.89 -13.83 10.07
N THR A 83 8.71 -13.79 11.14
CA THR A 83 10.10 -14.17 11.06
C THR A 83 10.59 -14.91 12.28
N SER A 84 11.59 -15.78 12.09
CA SER A 84 12.25 -16.54 13.16
C SER A 84 13.17 -15.68 14.04
N THR A 85 13.48 -14.45 13.61
CA THR A 85 14.36 -13.56 14.37
C THR A 85 13.59 -12.37 14.94
N GLY A 86 13.86 -12.07 16.21
CA GLY A 86 13.32 -10.91 16.93
C GLY A 86 14.42 -9.89 17.25
N ARG A 87 15.49 -9.83 16.43
CA ARG A 87 16.59 -8.89 16.65
C ARG A 87 16.10 -7.46 16.56
N GLN A 88 16.49 -6.66 17.54
CA GLN A 88 16.01 -5.28 17.66
C GLN A 88 16.35 -4.42 16.44
N ASP A 89 17.50 -4.66 15.81
CA ASP A 89 17.92 -3.97 14.59
C ASP A 89 17.00 -4.26 13.40
N GLU A 90 16.56 -5.50 13.23
CA GLU A 90 15.62 -5.90 12.17
C GLU A 90 14.22 -5.34 12.40
N VAL A 91 13.73 -5.37 13.64
CA VAL A 91 12.45 -4.74 14.01
C VAL A 91 12.48 -3.24 13.74
N MET A 92 13.59 -2.57 14.05
CA MET A 92 13.75 -1.14 13.74
C MET A 92 13.80 -0.88 12.22
N GLN A 93 14.47 -1.72 11.45
CA GLN A 93 14.50 -1.59 9.99
C GLN A 93 13.10 -1.83 9.39
N ALA A 94 12.40 -2.89 9.82
CA ALA A 94 11.02 -3.17 9.43
C ALA A 94 10.10 -1.97 9.69
N THR A 95 10.22 -1.36 10.86
CA THR A 95 9.43 -0.17 11.23
C THR A 95 9.75 1.02 10.33
N ARG A 96 11.03 1.29 10.03
CA ARG A 96 11.45 2.38 9.13
C ARG A 96 10.95 2.17 7.69
N LEU A 97 10.83 0.93 7.24
CA LEU A 97 10.25 0.59 5.94
C LEU A 97 8.72 0.71 5.92
N GLY A 98 8.09 0.97 7.08
CA GLY A 98 6.65 1.15 7.16
C GLY A 98 5.86 -0.15 7.31
N ALA A 99 6.48 -1.22 7.85
CA ALA A 99 5.77 -2.43 8.24
C ALA A 99 4.63 -2.08 9.21
N ILE A 100 3.44 -2.61 8.94
CA ILE A 100 2.26 -2.36 9.78
C ILE A 100 2.11 -3.35 10.93
N GLY A 101 2.92 -4.40 10.94
CA GLY A 101 2.97 -5.41 11.98
C GLY A 101 4.24 -6.26 11.91
N TYR A 102 4.53 -6.91 13.02
CA TYR A 102 5.67 -7.80 13.18
C TYR A 102 5.30 -8.93 14.15
N LEU A 103 5.56 -10.17 13.77
CA LEU A 103 5.31 -11.35 14.61
C LEU A 103 6.48 -12.33 14.49
N THR A 104 6.93 -12.87 15.63
CA THR A 104 8.05 -13.81 15.68
C THR A 104 7.59 -15.26 15.65
N LYS A 105 8.31 -16.10 14.91
CA LYS A 105 8.16 -17.55 14.96
C LYS A 105 8.80 -18.10 16.28
N PRO A 106 8.29 -19.15 16.92
CA PRO A 106 7.15 -19.96 16.48
C PRO A 106 5.81 -19.25 16.68
N ILE A 107 4.91 -19.41 15.71
CA ILE A 107 3.61 -18.75 15.69
C ILE A 107 2.54 -19.74 16.18
N ASN A 108 1.75 -19.33 17.16
CA ASN A 108 0.55 -20.07 17.50
C ASN A 108 -0.53 -19.80 16.41
N PRO A 109 -1.08 -20.85 15.76
CA PRO A 109 -2.12 -20.69 14.74
C PRO A 109 -3.29 -19.81 15.17
N ASP A 110 -3.70 -19.85 16.44
CA ASP A 110 -4.78 -19.05 16.98
C ASP A 110 -4.48 -17.54 16.99
N GLN A 111 -3.21 -17.14 16.88
CA GLN A 111 -2.80 -15.74 16.84
C GLN A 111 -2.78 -15.17 15.43
N ILE A 112 -2.74 -16.01 14.38
CA ILE A 112 -2.59 -15.58 12.98
C ILE A 112 -3.77 -14.70 12.57
N ILE A 113 -5.01 -15.18 12.74
CA ILE A 113 -6.20 -14.45 12.30
C ILE A 113 -6.41 -13.14 13.06
N PRO A 114 -6.32 -13.08 14.41
CA PRO A 114 -6.36 -11.81 15.13
C PRO A 114 -5.30 -10.81 14.66
N PHE A 115 -4.06 -11.27 14.47
CA PHE A 115 -2.97 -10.41 13.99
C PHE A 115 -3.23 -9.88 12.58
N VAL A 116 -3.61 -10.75 11.64
CA VAL A 116 -3.93 -10.36 10.27
C VAL A 116 -5.13 -9.39 10.24
N SER A 117 -6.17 -9.65 11.04
CA SER A 117 -7.34 -8.78 11.12
C SER A 117 -6.99 -7.37 11.58
N VAL A 118 -6.18 -7.23 12.63
CA VAL A 118 -5.69 -5.92 13.10
C VAL A 118 -4.82 -5.25 12.06
N SER A 119 -3.94 -6.01 11.40
CA SER A 119 -3.08 -5.51 10.32
C SER A 119 -3.89 -5.02 9.13
N MET A 120 -4.96 -5.70 8.77
CA MET A 120 -5.88 -5.28 7.70
C MET A 120 -6.60 -3.96 8.01
N VAL A 121 -7.00 -3.74 9.26
CA VAL A 121 -7.58 -2.45 9.68
C VAL A 121 -6.54 -1.34 9.52
N ARG A 122 -5.33 -1.54 10.05
CA ARG A 122 -4.23 -0.57 9.91
C ARG A 122 -3.87 -0.30 8.45
N ALA A 123 -3.86 -1.34 7.60
CA ALA A 123 -3.62 -1.19 6.17
C ALA A 123 -4.62 -0.25 5.51
N ARG A 124 -5.91 -0.45 5.79
CA ARG A 124 -6.99 0.41 5.27
C ARG A 124 -6.86 1.85 5.74
N ASP A 125 -6.58 2.05 7.04
CA ASP A 125 -6.41 3.39 7.61
C ASP A 125 -5.25 4.13 6.94
N LEU A 126 -4.11 3.47 6.78
CA LEU A 126 -2.94 4.02 6.08
C LEU A 126 -3.24 4.37 4.62
N GLN A 127 -3.92 3.50 3.89
CA GLN A 127 -4.31 3.76 2.49
C GLN A 127 -5.27 4.94 2.41
N GLN A 128 -6.25 5.03 3.31
CA GLN A 128 -7.17 6.19 3.35
C GLN A 128 -6.45 7.49 3.67
N MET A 129 -5.51 7.46 4.62
CA MET A 129 -4.70 8.65 4.96
C MET A 129 -3.84 9.09 3.78
N LYS A 130 -3.16 8.16 3.10
CA LYS A 130 -2.39 8.45 1.88
C LYS A 130 -3.27 9.07 0.79
N ALA A 131 -4.41 8.46 0.49
CA ALA A 131 -5.35 8.96 -0.53
C ALA A 131 -5.88 10.37 -0.20
N LYS A 132 -6.18 10.65 1.08
CA LYS A 132 -6.59 11.99 1.53
C LYS A 132 -5.45 13.02 1.35
N ALA A 133 -4.22 12.64 1.73
CA ALA A 133 -3.05 13.51 1.59
C ALA A 133 -2.73 13.82 0.11
N GLU A 134 -2.78 12.81 -0.76
CA GLU A 134 -2.61 12.99 -2.21
C GLU A 134 -3.71 13.90 -2.80
N THR A 135 -4.96 13.71 -2.37
CA THR A 135 -6.08 14.55 -2.79
C THR A 135 -5.85 16.01 -2.39
N ALA A 136 -5.49 16.25 -1.13
CA ALA A 136 -5.21 17.59 -0.64
C ALA A 136 -4.03 18.24 -1.38
N ARG A 137 -2.96 17.48 -1.64
CA ARG A 137 -1.79 17.95 -2.39
C ARG A 137 -2.13 18.31 -3.83
N ALA A 138 -2.89 17.48 -4.54
CA ALA A 138 -3.27 17.76 -5.92
C ALA A 138 -4.18 18.99 -6.03
N ILE A 139 -5.15 19.15 -5.12
CA ILE A 139 -6.03 20.33 -5.07
C ILE A 139 -5.21 21.58 -4.74
N GLY A 140 -4.32 21.53 -3.75
CA GLY A 140 -3.46 22.65 -3.39
C GLY A 140 -2.54 23.09 -4.54
N ALA A 141 -1.96 22.15 -5.28
CA ALA A 141 -1.15 22.44 -6.46
C ALA A 141 -1.99 23.12 -7.57
N ALA A 142 -3.19 22.63 -7.83
CA ALA A 142 -4.09 23.24 -8.82
C ALA A 142 -4.53 24.67 -8.41
N ILE A 143 -4.79 24.90 -7.12
CA ILE A 143 -5.07 26.23 -6.56
C ILE A 143 -3.87 27.16 -6.78
N GLY A 144 -2.66 26.70 -6.46
CA GLY A 144 -1.43 27.46 -6.69
C GLY A 144 -1.24 27.87 -8.15
N LEU A 145 -1.52 26.94 -9.10
CA LEU A 145 -1.48 27.23 -10.53
C LEU A 145 -2.51 28.28 -10.96
N LEU A 146 -3.71 28.24 -10.40
CA LEU A 146 -4.75 29.23 -10.69
C LEU A 146 -4.36 30.62 -10.17
N MET A 147 -3.81 30.68 -8.96
CA MET A 147 -3.33 31.94 -8.37
C MET A 147 -2.14 32.54 -9.13
N ALA A 148 -1.25 31.69 -9.66
CA ALA A 148 -0.12 32.12 -10.48
C ALA A 148 -0.56 32.70 -11.84
N LYS A 149 -1.66 32.22 -12.41
CA LYS A 149 -2.18 32.66 -13.72
C LYS A 149 -3.19 33.81 -13.63
N HIS A 150 -3.79 34.01 -12.48
CA HIS A 150 -4.85 34.99 -12.29
C HIS A 150 -4.66 35.77 -10.98
N PRO A 151 -4.99 37.07 -10.93
CA PRO A 151 -4.92 37.85 -9.69
C PRO A 151 -6.12 37.54 -8.77
N ILE A 152 -6.12 36.32 -8.20
CA ILE A 152 -7.18 35.81 -7.33
C ILE A 152 -6.56 35.25 -6.06
N ASN A 153 -7.32 35.26 -4.96
CA ASN A 153 -6.92 34.63 -3.72
C ASN A 153 -7.24 33.10 -3.69
N GLU A 154 -6.76 32.41 -2.67
CA GLU A 154 -6.92 30.96 -2.50
C GLU A 154 -8.39 30.52 -2.54
N SER A 155 -9.27 31.24 -1.81
CA SER A 155 -10.71 30.93 -1.77
C SER A 155 -11.36 31.07 -3.16
N GLN A 156 -11.00 32.09 -3.90
CA GLN A 156 -11.50 32.32 -5.28
C GLN A 156 -10.96 31.26 -6.25
N ALA A 157 -9.70 30.84 -6.07
CA ALA A 157 -9.10 29.79 -6.87
C ALA A 157 -9.77 28.44 -6.60
N PHE A 158 -10.00 28.09 -5.33
CA PHE A 158 -10.75 26.89 -4.95
C PHE A 158 -12.17 26.91 -5.55
N GLN A 159 -12.90 28.03 -5.44
CA GLN A 159 -14.24 28.16 -5.99
C GLN A 159 -14.25 27.94 -7.51
N ARG A 160 -13.31 28.54 -8.23
CA ARG A 160 -13.16 28.32 -9.69
C ARG A 160 -12.91 26.86 -10.04
N LEU A 161 -12.02 26.20 -9.32
CA LEU A 161 -11.72 24.77 -9.52
C LEU A 161 -12.97 23.91 -9.27
N HIS A 162 -13.70 24.19 -8.19
CA HIS A 162 -14.93 23.51 -7.82
C HIS A 162 -16.03 23.69 -8.88
N ASP A 163 -16.28 24.95 -9.32
CA ASP A 163 -17.31 25.23 -10.31
C ASP A 163 -17.00 24.60 -11.67
N HIS A 164 -15.72 24.57 -12.05
CA HIS A 164 -15.28 23.89 -13.26
C HIS A 164 -15.50 22.37 -13.17
N ALA A 165 -15.18 21.75 -12.05
CA ALA A 165 -15.43 20.33 -11.81
C ALA A 165 -16.94 20.01 -11.88
N ARG A 166 -17.76 20.85 -11.26
CA ARG A 166 -19.23 20.73 -11.29
C ARG A 166 -19.80 20.87 -12.71
N ALA A 167 -19.33 21.85 -13.48
CA ALA A 167 -19.76 22.04 -14.87
C ALA A 167 -19.40 20.84 -15.76
N LYS A 168 -18.26 20.21 -15.51
CA LYS A 168 -17.83 18.98 -16.22
C LYS A 168 -18.42 17.69 -15.66
N ARG A 169 -19.20 17.74 -14.60
CA ARG A 169 -19.69 16.55 -13.86
C ARG A 169 -18.57 15.60 -13.44
N ALA A 170 -17.40 16.15 -13.12
CA ALA A 170 -16.19 15.42 -12.72
C ALA A 170 -15.90 15.64 -11.23
N LYS A 171 -15.11 14.74 -10.63
CA LYS A 171 -14.61 14.97 -9.27
C LYS A 171 -13.56 16.09 -9.30
N ILE A 172 -13.54 16.93 -8.28
CA ILE A 172 -12.58 18.05 -8.16
C ILE A 172 -11.13 17.58 -8.24
N ILE A 173 -10.84 16.37 -7.69
CA ILE A 173 -9.52 15.76 -7.74
C ILE A 173 -9.07 15.42 -9.16
N ASP A 174 -9.95 14.93 -10.00
CA ASP A 174 -9.63 14.56 -11.39
C ASP A 174 -9.31 15.81 -12.21
N VAL A 175 -10.06 16.89 -11.99
CA VAL A 175 -9.80 18.18 -12.62
C VAL A 175 -8.47 18.77 -12.13
N ALA A 176 -8.20 18.68 -10.81
CA ALA A 176 -6.95 19.17 -10.22
C ALA A 176 -5.74 18.42 -10.80
N ARG A 177 -5.79 17.08 -10.87
CA ARG A 177 -4.73 16.26 -11.47
C ARG A 177 -4.50 16.60 -12.93
N ALA A 178 -5.56 16.71 -13.73
CA ALA A 178 -5.46 17.09 -15.14
C ALA A 178 -4.80 18.47 -15.34
N MET A 179 -5.11 19.43 -14.48
CA MET A 179 -4.49 20.75 -14.50
C MET A 179 -2.99 20.70 -14.20
N VAL A 180 -2.59 19.96 -13.16
CA VAL A 180 -1.18 19.83 -12.77
C VAL A 180 -0.39 19.14 -13.87
N SER A 181 -0.88 18.00 -14.39
CA SER A 181 -0.22 17.27 -15.49
C SER A 181 -0.09 18.10 -16.77
N ALA A 182 -1.10 18.89 -17.12
CA ALA A 182 -1.01 19.77 -18.28
C ALA A 182 0.07 20.84 -18.13
N GLN A 183 0.27 21.37 -16.91
CA GLN A 183 1.32 22.35 -16.63
C GLN A 183 2.71 21.74 -16.64
N GLU A 184 2.86 20.54 -16.10
CA GLU A 184 4.14 19.81 -16.12
C GLU A 184 4.59 19.53 -17.56
N ASN A 185 3.68 19.12 -18.44
CA ASN A 185 3.97 18.88 -19.85
C ASN A 185 4.41 20.18 -20.60
N ILE A 186 3.86 21.34 -20.22
CA ILE A 186 4.28 22.62 -20.82
C ILE A 186 5.68 23.03 -20.35
N ASN A 187 6.04 22.73 -19.10
CA ASN A 187 7.34 23.10 -18.54
C ASN A 187 8.49 22.20 -19.02
N LEU A 188 8.19 21.06 -19.66
CA LEU A 188 9.17 20.11 -20.21
C LEU A 188 9.50 20.38 -21.69
N MET A 189 8.81 21.32 -22.34
CA MET A 189 9.07 21.76 -23.71
C MET A 189 9.84 23.08 -23.73
#